data_c340fba5d3f43271d988b678c77c32ad
#
_entry.id   c340fba5d3f43271d988b678c77c32ad
#
_cell.length_a   1.000
_cell.length_b   1.000
_cell.length_c   1.000
_cell.angle_alpha   90.00
_cell.angle_beta   90.00
_cell.angle_gamma   90.00
#
_symmetry.space_group_name_H-M   'P 1'
#
loop_
_entity.id
_entity.type
_entity.pdbx_description
1 polymer ?
#
loop_
_entity_poly.entity_id
_entity_poly.type
_entity_poly.pdbx_seq_one_letter_code
_entity_poly.pdbx_strand_id
1 'polypeptide(L)'
;MAPFNPLSVYLMSLFPELSKQPSGRALLLSIQPKYVDLILAGTKRVELRRSWPSNDIGVVVIYSSAPIQKLVGVAFVDRIEECDLEHLWILADANGGGVTYEELKAYVKGKKTAFGVMIDRVKVAETPVDPKTLFANFTPPQSFLYIEPSDFPRVMRAMFPSEDPG
;
A
#
# COMPACT_ATOMS: atom_id res chain seq x y z
N MET A 1 8.82 4.95 -25.71
CA MET A 1 7.38 4.91 -25.38
C MET A 1 7.17 3.94 -24.22
N ALA A 2 6.64 4.42 -23.11
CA ALA A 2 6.33 3.52 -22.00
C ALA A 2 5.26 2.52 -22.46
N PRO A 3 5.34 1.23 -22.05
CA PRO A 3 4.33 0.27 -22.41
C PRO A 3 2.96 0.69 -21.86
N PHE A 4 1.94 0.46 -22.65
CA PHE A 4 0.55 0.71 -22.24
C PHE A 4 0.26 -0.08 -20.94
N ASN A 5 -0.05 0.66 -19.87
CA ASN A 5 -0.42 0.07 -18.60
C ASN A 5 -1.92 0.29 -18.36
N PRO A 6 -2.76 -0.74 -18.55
CA PRO A 6 -4.20 -0.59 -18.37
C PRO A 6 -4.59 -0.17 -16.95
N LEU A 7 -3.78 -0.53 -15.96
CA LEU A 7 -3.95 -0.12 -14.57
C LEU A 7 -3.83 1.40 -14.42
N SER A 8 -2.87 2.00 -15.11
CA SER A 8 -2.64 3.45 -15.07
C SER A 8 -3.83 4.21 -15.65
N VAL A 9 -4.37 3.76 -16.78
CA VAL A 9 -5.53 4.39 -17.42
C VAL A 9 -6.75 4.31 -16.52
N TYR A 10 -6.96 3.15 -15.92
CA TYR A 10 -8.08 2.93 -15.00
C TYR A 10 -7.98 3.85 -13.78
N LEU A 11 -6.80 3.91 -13.15
CA LEU A 11 -6.57 4.76 -11.99
C LEU A 11 -6.73 6.25 -12.30
N MET A 12 -6.29 6.71 -13.46
CA MET A 12 -6.48 8.09 -13.86
C MET A 12 -7.95 8.43 -14.12
N SER A 13 -8.73 7.47 -14.62
CA SER A 13 -10.16 7.63 -14.79
C SER A 13 -10.89 7.75 -13.44
N LEU A 14 -10.50 6.93 -12.46
CA LEU A 14 -11.09 6.96 -11.13
C LEU A 14 -10.62 8.14 -10.27
N PHE A 15 -9.39 8.57 -10.48
CA PHE A 15 -8.75 9.60 -9.65
C PHE A 15 -8.08 10.65 -10.53
N PRO A 16 -8.90 11.52 -11.19
CA PRO A 16 -8.37 12.52 -12.10
C PRO A 16 -7.46 13.56 -11.41
N GLU A 17 -7.56 13.67 -10.10
CA GLU A 17 -6.75 14.59 -9.29
C GLU A 17 -5.30 14.09 -9.07
N LEU A 18 -4.95 12.89 -9.50
CA LEU A 18 -3.58 12.40 -9.35
C LEU A 18 -2.64 13.18 -10.24
N SER A 19 -1.62 13.78 -9.62
CA SER A 19 -0.61 14.58 -10.30
C SER A 19 0.39 13.75 -11.11
N LYS A 20 0.56 12.48 -10.71
CA LYS A 20 1.40 11.50 -11.40
C LYS A 20 0.56 10.35 -11.88
N GLN A 21 0.87 9.85 -13.07
CA GLN A 21 0.31 8.61 -13.55
C GLN A 21 0.77 7.46 -12.67
N PRO A 22 -0.14 6.75 -11.98
CA PRO A 22 0.25 5.55 -11.27
C PRO A 22 0.85 4.57 -12.26
N SER A 23 2.06 4.14 -12.00
CA SER A 23 2.77 3.18 -12.84
C SER A 23 3.09 1.94 -12.03
N GLY A 24 3.37 0.83 -12.73
CA GLY A 24 3.79 -0.39 -12.09
C GLY A 24 2.65 -1.28 -11.66
N ARG A 25 2.96 -2.18 -10.74
CA ARG A 25 2.08 -3.25 -10.28
C ARG A 25 1.36 -2.86 -9.01
N ALA A 26 0.28 -3.58 -8.71
CA ALA A 26 -0.47 -3.42 -7.46
C ALA A 26 -0.19 -4.58 -6.52
N LEU A 27 -0.04 -4.27 -5.24
CA LEU A 27 0.05 -5.24 -4.15
C LEU A 27 -1.15 -5.07 -3.21
N LEU A 28 -1.58 -6.18 -2.64
CA LEU A 28 -2.35 -6.18 -1.40
C LEU A 28 -1.36 -6.37 -0.26
N LEU A 29 -1.35 -5.44 0.69
CA LEU A 29 -0.40 -5.42 1.79
C LEU A 29 -1.13 -5.56 3.11
N SER A 30 -0.74 -6.55 3.90
CA SER A 30 -1.30 -6.77 5.24
C SER A 30 -0.60 -5.85 6.24
N ILE A 31 -1.38 -4.97 6.88
CA ILE A 31 -0.87 -3.95 7.81
C ILE A 31 -1.68 -4.02 9.11
N GLN A 32 -1.01 -3.87 10.24
CA GLN A 32 -1.68 -3.84 11.55
C GLN A 32 -2.59 -2.61 11.67
N PRO A 33 -3.78 -2.76 12.29
CA PRO A 33 -4.76 -1.67 12.37
C PRO A 33 -4.22 -0.35 12.90
N LYS A 34 -3.34 -0.36 13.90
CA LYS A 34 -2.75 0.86 14.46
C LYS A 34 -1.95 1.67 13.42
N TYR A 35 -1.26 0.99 12.49
CA TYR A 35 -0.52 1.67 11.43
C TYR A 35 -1.44 2.06 10.28
N VAL A 36 -2.45 1.24 9.99
CA VAL A 36 -3.50 1.58 9.01
C VAL A 36 -4.15 2.91 9.37
N ASP A 37 -4.54 3.09 10.63
CA ASP A 37 -5.19 4.32 11.08
C ASP A 37 -4.31 5.55 10.83
N LEU A 38 -3.02 5.44 11.08
CA LEU A 38 -2.06 6.53 10.83
C LEU A 38 -1.87 6.80 9.32
N ILE A 39 -1.85 5.75 8.51
CA ILE A 39 -1.73 5.88 7.05
C ILE A 39 -2.99 6.56 6.48
N LEU A 40 -4.17 6.08 6.85
CA LEU A 40 -5.44 6.63 6.35
C LEU A 40 -5.68 8.06 6.82
N ALA A 41 -5.16 8.43 7.99
CA ALA A 41 -5.19 9.81 8.49
C ALA A 41 -4.19 10.74 7.79
N GLY A 42 -3.27 10.21 6.99
CA GLY A 42 -2.23 10.98 6.33
C GLY A 42 -1.03 11.32 7.20
N THR A 43 -1.02 10.86 8.45
CA THR A 43 0.08 11.10 9.41
C THR A 43 1.30 10.25 9.09
N LYS A 44 1.08 8.96 8.82
CA LYS A 44 2.14 8.03 8.45
C LYS A 44 2.30 8.03 6.93
N ARG A 45 3.42 8.56 6.46
CA ARG A 45 3.71 8.70 5.02
C ARG A 45 4.85 7.79 4.56
N VAL A 46 5.24 6.86 5.40
CA VAL A 46 6.21 5.81 5.07
C VAL A 46 5.77 4.50 5.70
N GLU A 47 5.69 3.45 4.89
CA GLU A 47 5.48 2.09 5.37
C GLU A 47 6.84 1.39 5.44
N LEU A 48 7.10 0.72 6.56
CA LEU A 48 8.40 0.11 6.85
C LEU A 48 8.31 -1.40 6.68
N ARG A 49 9.17 -1.97 5.84
CA ARG A 49 9.15 -3.40 5.53
C ARG A 49 10.55 -4.01 5.60
N ARG A 50 10.62 -5.25 6.07
CA ARG A 50 11.88 -6.02 6.11
C ARG A 50 12.29 -6.51 4.72
N SER A 51 11.31 -6.71 3.84
CA SER A 51 11.50 -7.13 2.46
C SER A 51 10.47 -6.47 1.57
N TRP A 52 10.82 -6.31 0.30
CA TRP A 52 9.95 -5.71 -0.70
C TRP A 52 10.14 -6.45 -2.03
N PRO A 53 9.05 -6.76 -2.75
CA PRO A 53 9.15 -7.66 -3.90
C PRO A 53 9.77 -7.04 -5.15
N SER A 54 9.51 -5.75 -5.40
CA SER A 54 9.98 -5.10 -6.62
C SER A 54 9.86 -3.57 -6.53
N ASN A 55 10.73 -2.86 -7.21
CA ASN A 55 10.67 -1.39 -7.30
C ASN A 55 9.59 -0.88 -8.25
N ASP A 56 8.93 -1.75 -9.00
CA ASP A 56 7.87 -1.38 -9.94
C ASP A 56 6.46 -1.37 -9.32
N ILE A 57 6.36 -1.49 -8.00
CA ILE A 57 5.07 -1.39 -7.29
C ILE A 57 4.68 0.09 -7.19
N GLY A 58 3.55 0.44 -7.79
CA GLY A 58 3.03 1.81 -7.77
C GLY A 58 1.80 2.00 -6.89
N VAL A 59 1.12 0.92 -6.55
CA VAL A 59 -0.15 0.96 -5.80
C VAL A 59 -0.16 -0.14 -4.75
N VAL A 60 -0.61 0.22 -3.56
CA VAL A 60 -0.81 -0.71 -2.45
C VAL A 60 -2.27 -0.67 -2.03
N VAL A 61 -2.95 -1.80 -2.14
CA VAL A 61 -4.28 -1.99 -1.54
C VAL A 61 -4.06 -2.40 -0.09
N ILE A 62 -4.63 -1.66 0.83
CA ILE A 62 -4.39 -1.82 2.26
C ILE A 62 -5.39 -2.80 2.84
N TYR A 63 -4.90 -3.95 3.29
CA TYR A 63 -5.65 -4.90 4.10
C TYR A 63 -5.30 -4.66 5.57
N SER A 64 -6.31 -4.21 6.34
CA SER A 64 -6.17 -4.08 7.79
C SER A 64 -6.29 -5.45 8.43
N SER A 65 -5.23 -5.91 9.09
CA SER A 65 -5.18 -7.26 9.66
C SER A 65 -6.15 -7.41 10.86
N ALA A 66 -6.21 -8.62 11.42
CA ALA A 66 -7.10 -8.90 12.55
C ALA A 66 -6.99 -7.84 13.66
N PRO A 67 -8.11 -7.44 14.29
CA PRO A 67 -9.46 -8.00 14.17
C PRO A 67 -10.29 -7.43 13.02
N ILE A 68 -9.81 -6.44 12.28
CA ILE A 68 -10.57 -5.74 11.23
C ILE A 68 -10.82 -6.65 10.02
N GLN A 69 -9.76 -7.22 9.44
CA GLN A 69 -9.81 -8.17 8.32
C GLN A 69 -10.58 -7.65 7.10
N LYS A 70 -10.31 -6.40 6.71
CA LYS A 70 -10.98 -5.72 5.59
C LYS A 70 -9.97 -4.98 4.72
N LEU A 71 -10.32 -4.82 3.44
CA LEU A 71 -9.69 -3.84 2.57
C LEU A 71 -10.25 -2.47 2.92
N VAL A 72 -9.38 -1.53 3.25
CA VAL A 72 -9.80 -0.25 3.85
C VAL A 72 -9.35 0.98 3.06
N GLY A 73 -8.55 0.81 2.05
CA GLY A 73 -8.09 1.93 1.23
C GLY A 73 -6.99 1.54 0.27
N VAL A 74 -6.48 2.54 -0.41
CA VAL A 74 -5.40 2.40 -1.39
C VAL A 74 -4.36 3.49 -1.15
N ALA A 75 -3.08 3.13 -1.23
CA ALA A 75 -1.97 4.06 -1.16
C ALA A 75 -1.22 4.08 -2.50
N PHE A 76 -0.86 5.29 -2.95
CA PHE A 76 -0.03 5.47 -4.14
C PHE A 76 1.40 5.66 -3.71
N VAL A 77 2.29 4.85 -4.27
CA VAL A 77 3.70 4.81 -3.90
C VAL A 77 4.47 5.84 -4.70
N ASP A 78 5.15 6.74 -4.00
CA ASP A 78 6.05 7.70 -4.64
C ASP A 78 7.36 7.02 -5.04
N ARG A 79 8.02 6.38 -4.08
CA ARG A 79 9.27 5.67 -4.31
C ARG A 79 9.54 4.65 -3.19
N ILE A 80 10.42 3.73 -3.47
CA ILE A 80 10.91 2.72 -2.51
C ILE A 80 12.37 3.03 -2.21
N GLU A 81 12.72 3.13 -0.94
CA GLU A 81 14.10 3.32 -0.51
C GLU A 81 14.59 2.11 0.27
N GLU A 82 15.60 1.43 -0.24
CA GLU A 82 16.31 0.38 0.47
C GLU A 82 17.51 0.99 1.18
N CYS A 83 17.59 0.84 2.50
CA CYS A 83 18.63 1.48 3.29
C CYS A 83 18.89 0.74 4.59
N ASP A 84 19.98 1.12 5.25
CA ASP A 84 20.30 0.60 6.57
C ASP A 84 19.38 1.17 7.66
N LEU A 85 19.53 0.67 8.89
CA LEU A 85 18.71 1.08 10.02
C LEU A 85 18.73 2.60 10.27
N GLU A 86 19.92 3.20 10.23
CA GLU A 86 20.06 4.63 10.56
C GLU A 86 19.37 5.52 9.54
N HIS A 87 19.52 5.23 8.25
CA HIS A 87 18.82 5.96 7.20
C HIS A 87 17.31 5.70 7.23
N LEU A 88 16.92 4.44 7.50
CA LEU A 88 15.51 4.09 7.60
C LEU A 88 14.85 4.83 8.78
N TRP A 89 15.57 4.97 9.90
CA TRP A 89 15.08 5.74 11.04
C TRP A 89 14.87 7.23 10.67
N ILE A 90 15.82 7.82 9.94
CA ILE A 90 15.68 9.22 9.48
C ILE A 90 14.41 9.38 8.63
N LEU A 91 14.15 8.43 7.72
CA LEU A 91 12.93 8.43 6.90
C LEU A 91 11.68 8.27 7.77
N ALA A 92 11.69 7.34 8.71
CA ALA A 92 10.56 7.07 9.58
C ALA A 92 10.23 8.27 10.46
N ASP A 93 11.23 8.86 11.09
CA ASP A 93 11.06 10.01 11.97
C ASP A 93 10.53 11.23 11.20
N ALA A 94 11.05 11.49 10.02
CA ALA A 94 10.64 12.62 9.18
C ALA A 94 9.26 12.45 8.53
N ASN A 95 8.75 11.22 8.41
CA ASN A 95 7.53 10.92 7.66
C ASN A 95 6.46 10.22 8.51
N GLY A 96 6.50 10.40 9.82
CA GLY A 96 5.47 9.87 10.70
C GLY A 96 5.41 8.35 10.73
N GLY A 97 6.56 7.68 10.79
CA GLY A 97 6.64 6.21 10.71
C GLY A 97 5.82 5.45 11.76
N GLY A 98 5.48 6.10 12.88
CA GLY A 98 4.62 5.50 13.90
C GLY A 98 5.32 4.50 14.81
N VAL A 99 6.64 4.47 14.79
CA VAL A 99 7.48 3.57 15.59
C VAL A 99 8.57 4.36 16.29
N THR A 100 9.07 3.81 17.40
CA THR A 100 10.28 4.32 18.03
C THR A 100 11.51 3.73 17.34
N TYR A 101 12.69 4.33 17.60
CA TYR A 101 13.95 3.77 17.10
C TYR A 101 14.15 2.34 17.58
N GLU A 102 13.87 2.07 18.85
CA GLU A 102 14.06 0.72 19.43
C GLU A 102 13.10 -0.30 18.79
N GLU A 103 11.87 0.09 18.52
CA GLU A 103 10.92 -0.76 17.80
C GLU A 103 11.40 -1.07 16.38
N LEU A 104 11.88 -0.05 15.65
CA LEU A 104 12.41 -0.22 14.31
C LEU A 104 13.64 -1.12 14.32
N LYS A 105 14.57 -0.89 15.25
CA LYS A 105 15.78 -1.69 15.40
C LYS A 105 15.45 -3.17 15.64
N ALA A 106 14.47 -3.44 16.52
CA ALA A 106 14.01 -4.80 16.79
C ALA A 106 13.34 -5.42 15.55
N TYR A 107 12.54 -4.65 14.85
CA TYR A 107 11.80 -5.10 13.66
C TYR A 107 12.73 -5.51 12.52
N VAL A 108 13.80 -4.75 12.27
CA VAL A 108 14.75 -5.05 11.17
C VAL A 108 15.95 -5.91 11.60
N LYS A 109 15.95 -6.40 12.83
CA LYS A 109 17.03 -7.22 13.35
C LYS A 109 17.36 -8.38 12.40
N GLY A 110 18.66 -8.57 12.12
CA GLY A 110 19.13 -9.60 11.21
C GLY A 110 19.12 -9.20 9.74
N LYS A 111 18.64 -8.00 9.41
CA LYS A 111 18.65 -7.46 8.05
C LYS A 111 19.74 -6.40 7.92
N LYS A 112 20.56 -6.51 6.88
CA LYS A 112 21.57 -5.51 6.55
C LYS A 112 20.89 -4.23 6.03
N THR A 113 19.84 -4.40 5.20
CA THR A 113 19.01 -3.33 4.71
C THR A 113 17.53 -3.70 4.86
N ALA A 114 16.67 -2.68 4.90
CA ALA A 114 15.22 -2.82 4.89
C ALA A 114 14.63 -1.70 4.03
N PHE A 115 13.30 -1.60 3.97
CA PHE A 115 12.63 -0.80 2.96
C PHE A 115 11.73 0.24 3.58
N GLY A 116 11.85 1.49 3.11
CA GLY A 116 10.89 2.55 3.32
C GLY A 116 10.06 2.73 2.05
N VAL A 117 8.77 2.46 2.15
CA VAL A 117 7.82 2.64 1.06
C VAL A 117 7.19 4.01 1.23
N MET A 118 7.63 4.97 0.42
CA MET A 118 7.17 6.36 0.54
C MET A 118 5.80 6.51 -0.10
N ILE A 119 4.86 7.06 0.65
CA ILE A 119 3.47 7.21 0.25
C ILE A 119 3.24 8.64 -0.25
N ASP A 120 2.79 8.76 -1.50
CA ASP A 120 2.43 10.05 -2.09
C ASP A 120 1.02 10.45 -1.65
N ARG A 121 0.05 9.55 -1.83
CA ARG A 121 -1.36 9.83 -1.60
C ARG A 121 -2.09 8.58 -1.12
N VAL A 122 -3.12 8.79 -0.31
CA VAL A 122 -3.98 7.71 0.19
C VAL A 122 -5.44 8.04 -0.13
N LYS A 123 -6.21 7.02 -0.46
CA LYS A 123 -7.66 7.14 -0.58
C LYS A 123 -8.33 6.08 0.30
N VAL A 124 -9.17 6.55 1.20
CA VAL A 124 -9.91 5.68 2.13
C VAL A 124 -11.09 5.05 1.39
N ALA A 125 -11.30 3.75 1.56
CA ALA A 125 -12.44 3.07 0.96
C ALA A 125 -13.76 3.68 1.44
N GLU A 126 -14.71 3.85 0.54
CA GLU A 126 -16.05 4.33 0.89
C GLU A 126 -16.72 3.40 1.89
N THR A 127 -16.52 2.09 1.69
CA THR A 127 -16.95 1.04 2.60
C THR A 127 -15.83 0.00 2.70
N PRO A 128 -15.43 -0.40 3.92
CA PRO A 128 -14.50 -1.51 4.07
C PRO A 128 -15.02 -2.78 3.40
N VAL A 129 -14.15 -3.50 2.70
CA VAL A 129 -14.53 -4.65 1.88
C VAL A 129 -13.93 -5.93 2.44
N ASP A 130 -14.76 -6.95 2.62
CA ASP A 130 -14.27 -8.29 2.96
C ASP A 130 -13.63 -8.91 1.71
N PRO A 131 -12.32 -9.17 1.72
CA PRO A 131 -11.64 -9.71 0.54
C PRO A 131 -12.13 -11.10 0.12
N LYS A 132 -12.79 -11.83 1.00
CA LYS A 132 -13.41 -13.11 0.66
C LYS A 132 -14.54 -12.97 -0.37
N THR A 133 -15.13 -11.79 -0.48
CA THR A 133 -16.14 -11.50 -1.50
C THR A 133 -15.53 -11.27 -2.88
N LEU A 134 -14.22 -11.03 -2.95
CA LEU A 134 -13.50 -10.72 -4.18
C LEU A 134 -12.62 -11.87 -4.66
N PHE A 135 -12.03 -12.62 -3.74
CA PHE A 135 -11.08 -13.68 -4.03
C PHE A 135 -11.55 -14.99 -3.43
N ALA A 136 -11.70 -16.01 -4.29
CA ALA A 136 -12.01 -17.36 -3.82
C ALA A 136 -10.87 -17.87 -2.92
N ASN A 137 -11.23 -18.48 -1.79
CA ASN A 137 -10.28 -19.04 -0.83
C ASN A 137 -9.24 -18.04 -0.33
N PHE A 138 -9.65 -16.79 -0.13
CA PHE A 138 -8.74 -15.75 0.37
C PHE A 138 -8.14 -16.15 1.71
N THR A 139 -6.82 -16.10 1.79
CA THR A 139 -6.06 -16.22 3.03
C THR A 139 -5.21 -14.96 3.18
N PRO A 140 -5.29 -14.27 4.32
CA PRO A 140 -4.48 -13.07 4.52
C PRO A 140 -3.00 -13.39 4.34
N PRO A 141 -2.27 -12.63 3.50
CA PRO A 141 -0.84 -12.83 3.37
C PRO A 141 -0.13 -12.39 4.66
N GLN A 142 0.97 -13.05 5.00
CA GLN A 142 1.80 -12.60 6.12
C GLN A 142 2.47 -11.26 5.82
N SER A 143 2.76 -10.99 4.56
CA SER A 143 3.36 -9.75 4.11
C SER A 143 2.53 -9.13 2.97
N PHE A 144 2.58 -9.72 1.78
CA PHE A 144 1.91 -9.18 0.61
C PHE A 144 1.43 -10.28 -0.34
N LEU A 145 0.53 -9.91 -1.24
CA LEU A 145 0.24 -10.68 -2.45
C LEU A 145 0.07 -9.72 -3.64
N TYR A 146 0.45 -10.18 -4.82
CA TYR A 146 0.22 -9.41 -6.04
C TYR A 146 -1.25 -9.43 -6.42
N ILE A 147 -1.77 -8.27 -6.86
CA ILE A 147 -3.10 -8.19 -7.46
C ILE A 147 -2.93 -8.27 -8.96
N GLU A 148 -3.55 -9.27 -9.57
CA GLU A 148 -3.51 -9.41 -11.02
C GLU A 148 -4.18 -8.21 -11.69
N PRO A 149 -3.66 -7.73 -12.84
CA PRO A 149 -4.27 -6.59 -13.55
C PRO A 149 -5.74 -6.79 -13.87
N SER A 150 -6.18 -8.03 -14.11
CA SER A 150 -7.58 -8.38 -14.39
C SER A 150 -8.48 -8.26 -13.15
N ASP A 151 -7.92 -8.41 -11.94
CA ASP A 151 -8.67 -8.32 -10.68
C ASP A 151 -8.72 -6.88 -10.15
N PHE A 152 -7.77 -6.05 -10.51
CA PHE A 152 -7.63 -4.72 -9.96
C PHE A 152 -8.88 -3.85 -10.13
N PRO A 153 -9.53 -3.77 -11.32
CA PRO A 153 -10.75 -2.99 -11.48
C PRO A 153 -11.87 -3.43 -10.54
N ARG A 154 -12.02 -4.73 -10.34
CA ARG A 154 -13.04 -5.30 -9.44
C ARG A 154 -12.78 -4.92 -7.98
N VAL A 155 -11.52 -4.94 -7.56
CA VAL A 155 -11.11 -4.54 -6.22
C VAL A 155 -11.40 -3.06 -6.00
N MET A 156 -11.06 -2.21 -6.97
CA MET A 156 -11.29 -0.77 -6.89
C MET A 156 -12.78 -0.42 -6.89
N ARG A 157 -13.59 -1.05 -7.74
CA ARG A 157 -15.05 -0.84 -7.73
C ARG A 157 -15.69 -1.24 -6.41
N ALA A 158 -15.21 -2.29 -5.78
CA ALA A 158 -15.73 -2.73 -4.48
C ALA A 158 -15.45 -1.69 -3.38
N MET A 159 -14.25 -1.10 -3.37
CA MET A 159 -13.89 -0.08 -2.38
C MET A 159 -14.47 1.30 -2.69
N PHE A 160 -14.64 1.63 -3.95
CA PHE A 160 -15.06 2.97 -4.40
C PHE A 160 -16.22 2.88 -5.42
N PRO A 161 -17.39 2.37 -5.00
CA PRO A 161 -18.49 2.16 -5.93
C PRO A 161 -19.05 3.44 -6.55
N SER A 162 -18.97 4.58 -5.84
CA SER A 162 -19.44 5.87 -6.38
C SER A 162 -18.53 6.46 -7.45
N GLU A 163 -17.32 5.93 -7.60
CA GLU A 163 -16.30 6.41 -8.54
C GLU A 163 -16.09 5.46 -9.72
N ASP A 164 -16.98 4.49 -9.91
CA ASP A 164 -16.92 3.57 -11.04
C ASP A 164 -17.15 4.36 -12.35
N PRO A 165 -16.20 4.34 -13.28
CA PRO A 165 -16.34 5.06 -14.54
C PRO A 165 -17.37 4.46 -15.49
N GLY A 166 -17.99 3.30 -15.14
CA GLY A 166 -19.03 2.66 -15.96
C GLY A 166 -18.50 1.61 -16.93
#